data_eb8e903efbe6ee4433767e8558601a17
#
_entry.id   eb8e903efbe6ee4433767e8558601a17
#
_cell.length_a   1.000
_cell.length_b   1.000
_cell.length_c   1.000
_cell.angle_alpha   90.00
_cell.angle_beta   90.00
_cell.angle_gamma   90.00
#
_symmetry.space_group_name_H-M   'P 1'
#
loop_
_entity.id
_entity.type
_entity.pdbx_description
1 polymer ?
#
loop_
_entity_poly.entity_id
_entity_poly.type
_entity_poly.pdbx_seq_one_letter_code
_entity_poly.pdbx_strand_id
1 'polypeptide(L)'
;MSIQLQPQIAELEKWTILAGQEDAVFEVMDPFMGPVLGALEKQLCIAERYKKTGLTASVHGAFIDVNPASGDPDFRELSRRRCRESCEIALAMGASNLVFHGSAFPFLRGAYLENWAAGCADFYEELVADYPVRLYIENVQDLDPTPLRKLMEKVRSDRIGLCLDIGHANYSRTPIGQWFDQLGEWIRYLHLSDNLGGFDDHLPLGQGNIDWDLVNRLWTALGKDVPLTLETGTLEATRESIAFLRDHHYFGLER
;
A
#
# COMPACT_ATOMS: atom_id res chain seq x y z
N MET A 1 -12.02 -10.68 -8.73
CA MET A 1 -11.05 -9.91 -7.92
C MET A 1 -9.75 -10.69 -7.86
N SER A 2 -8.59 -10.08 -8.11
CA SER A 2 -7.29 -10.76 -7.99
C SER A 2 -6.64 -10.37 -6.66
N ILE A 3 -6.20 -11.38 -5.91
CA ILE A 3 -5.31 -11.17 -4.76
C ILE A 3 -3.93 -10.81 -5.30
N GLN A 4 -3.26 -9.89 -4.61
CA GLN A 4 -1.86 -9.59 -4.85
C GLN A 4 -1.01 -10.14 -3.71
N LEU A 5 0.17 -10.62 -4.07
CA LEU A 5 1.17 -11.13 -3.14
C LEU A 5 2.35 -10.17 -3.14
N GLN A 6 3.01 -10.02 -1.99
CA GLN A 6 4.26 -9.25 -1.86
C GLN A 6 5.46 -10.21 -1.93
N PRO A 7 6.00 -10.48 -3.13
CA PRO A 7 7.09 -11.44 -3.30
C PRO A 7 8.41 -10.85 -2.85
N GLN A 8 9.35 -11.75 -2.53
CA GLN A 8 10.75 -11.44 -2.29
C GLN A 8 11.60 -11.88 -3.47
N ILE A 9 12.45 -11.00 -3.98
CA ILE A 9 13.31 -11.26 -5.15
C ILE A 9 14.25 -12.47 -4.95
N ALA A 10 14.63 -12.76 -3.71
CA ALA A 10 15.50 -13.89 -3.38
C ALA A 10 14.83 -15.25 -3.66
N GLU A 11 13.50 -15.31 -3.59
CA GLU A 11 12.70 -16.53 -3.79
C GLU A 11 11.68 -16.37 -4.94
N LEU A 12 11.96 -15.51 -5.91
CA LEU A 12 11.03 -15.12 -6.97
C LEU A 12 10.40 -16.32 -7.71
N GLU A 13 11.15 -17.40 -7.94
CA GLU A 13 10.63 -18.60 -8.59
C GLU A 13 9.52 -19.26 -7.77
N LYS A 14 9.71 -19.40 -6.44
CA LYS A 14 8.70 -19.96 -5.55
C LYS A 14 7.44 -19.10 -5.48
N TRP A 15 7.63 -17.77 -5.44
CA TRP A 15 6.53 -16.82 -5.48
C TRP A 15 5.75 -16.88 -6.78
N THR A 16 6.45 -17.04 -7.92
CA THR A 16 5.81 -17.21 -9.23
C THR A 16 4.97 -18.47 -9.30
N ILE A 17 5.48 -19.58 -8.73
CA ILE A 17 4.71 -20.84 -8.63
C ILE A 17 3.46 -20.64 -7.77
N LEU A 18 3.59 -20.00 -6.60
CA LEU A 18 2.45 -19.71 -5.71
C LEU A 18 1.41 -18.84 -6.43
N ALA A 19 1.84 -17.76 -7.07
CA ALA A 19 0.93 -16.87 -7.80
C ALA A 19 0.16 -17.63 -8.89
N GLY A 20 0.81 -18.53 -9.63
CA GLY A 20 0.15 -19.39 -10.62
C GLY A 20 -0.85 -20.39 -10.02
N GLN A 21 -0.58 -20.90 -8.81
CA GLN A 21 -1.49 -21.82 -8.10
C GLN A 21 -2.74 -21.09 -7.58
N GLU A 22 -2.60 -19.82 -7.22
CA GLU A 22 -3.63 -19.03 -6.53
C GLU A 22 -4.36 -18.06 -7.47
N ASP A 23 -4.03 -18.02 -8.76
CA ASP A 23 -4.49 -17.03 -9.75
C ASP A 23 -4.24 -15.59 -9.25
N ALA A 24 -3.05 -15.39 -8.65
CA ALA A 24 -2.65 -14.15 -8.03
C ALA A 24 -1.62 -13.39 -8.87
N VAL A 25 -1.47 -12.11 -8.59
CA VAL A 25 -0.47 -11.22 -9.19
C VAL A 25 0.41 -10.61 -8.09
N PHE A 26 1.36 -9.74 -8.46
CA PHE A 26 2.32 -9.18 -7.51
C PHE A 26 2.10 -7.69 -7.27
N GLU A 27 2.24 -7.30 -6.01
CA GLU A 27 2.68 -5.98 -5.61
C GLU A 27 4.16 -6.06 -5.24
N VAL A 28 5.01 -5.30 -5.92
CA VAL A 28 6.47 -5.42 -5.78
C VAL A 28 7.04 -4.26 -4.95
N MET A 29 7.84 -4.59 -3.93
CA MET A 29 8.49 -3.63 -3.04
C MET A 29 10.03 -3.68 -3.11
N ASP A 30 10.63 -4.79 -3.52
CA ASP A 30 12.10 -5.01 -3.46
C ASP A 30 12.97 -3.89 -4.04
N PRO A 31 12.61 -3.19 -5.15
CA PRO A 31 13.46 -2.11 -5.67
C PRO A 31 13.61 -0.92 -4.70
N PHE A 32 12.76 -0.82 -3.68
CA PHE A 32 12.71 0.32 -2.75
C PHE A 32 13.17 -0.04 -1.34
N MET A 33 13.65 -1.26 -1.13
CA MET A 33 14.22 -1.68 0.14
C MET A 33 15.58 -1.02 0.39
N GLY A 34 15.88 -0.75 1.67
CA GLY A 34 17.03 0.05 2.11
C GLY A 34 18.36 -0.21 1.39
N PRO A 35 18.80 -1.48 1.19
CA PRO A 35 20.10 -1.76 0.55
C PRO A 35 20.22 -1.33 -0.92
N VAL A 36 19.10 -1.14 -1.60
CA VAL A 36 19.07 -0.78 -3.03
C VAL A 36 18.44 0.58 -3.31
N LEU A 37 17.79 1.18 -2.31
CA LEU A 37 17.16 2.47 -2.45
C LEU A 37 18.16 3.53 -2.92
N GLY A 38 17.86 4.17 -4.06
CA GLY A 38 18.71 5.17 -4.68
C GLY A 38 19.88 4.62 -5.48
N ALA A 39 20.01 3.31 -5.63
CA ALA A 39 20.95 2.67 -6.53
C ALA A 39 20.24 2.27 -7.83
N LEU A 40 19.96 3.24 -8.70
CA LEU A 40 19.06 3.09 -9.86
C LEU A 40 19.39 1.86 -10.73
N GLU A 41 20.67 1.59 -10.99
CA GLU A 41 21.07 0.40 -11.78
C GLU A 41 20.62 -0.91 -11.11
N LYS A 42 20.78 -1.00 -9.78
CA LYS A 42 20.33 -2.19 -9.02
C LYS A 42 18.81 -2.30 -9.01
N GLN A 43 18.12 -1.19 -8.83
CA GLN A 43 16.66 -1.12 -8.85
C GLN A 43 16.12 -1.57 -10.21
N LEU A 44 16.70 -1.11 -11.33
CA LEU A 44 16.32 -1.51 -12.68
C LEU A 44 16.64 -2.99 -12.96
N CYS A 45 17.73 -3.53 -12.41
CA CYS A 45 18.04 -4.96 -12.52
C CYS A 45 16.98 -5.83 -11.81
N ILE A 46 16.51 -5.40 -10.65
CA ILE A 46 15.40 -6.06 -9.93
C ILE A 46 14.11 -5.93 -10.74
N ALA A 47 13.80 -4.73 -11.23
CA ALA A 47 12.60 -4.46 -12.02
C ALA A 47 12.53 -5.36 -13.28
N GLU A 48 13.63 -5.55 -13.98
CA GLU A 48 13.70 -6.43 -15.16
C GLU A 48 13.39 -7.91 -14.81
N ARG A 49 13.81 -8.38 -13.63
CA ARG A 49 13.49 -9.74 -13.18
C ARG A 49 11.99 -9.90 -12.92
N TYR A 50 11.36 -8.94 -12.27
CA TYR A 50 9.91 -8.94 -12.05
C TYR A 50 9.12 -8.81 -13.35
N LYS A 51 9.54 -7.93 -14.25
CA LYS A 51 8.93 -7.78 -15.57
C LYS A 51 8.83 -9.10 -16.32
N LYS A 52 9.88 -9.94 -16.25
CA LYS A 52 9.91 -11.25 -16.94
C LYS A 52 8.88 -12.23 -16.40
N THR A 53 8.35 -12.05 -15.20
CA THR A 53 7.28 -12.90 -14.68
C THR A 53 5.93 -12.60 -15.33
N GLY A 54 5.73 -11.37 -15.81
CA GLY A 54 4.44 -10.90 -16.32
C GLY A 54 3.36 -10.74 -15.24
N LEU A 55 3.72 -10.82 -13.95
CA LEU A 55 2.77 -10.84 -12.83
C LEU A 55 2.69 -9.51 -12.07
N THR A 56 3.54 -8.53 -12.34
CA THR A 56 3.53 -7.24 -11.62
C THR A 56 2.29 -6.43 -11.96
N ALA A 57 1.38 -6.27 -11.01
CA ALA A 57 0.15 -5.48 -11.14
C ALA A 57 0.27 -4.12 -10.47
N SER A 58 1.01 -4.06 -9.36
CA SER A 58 1.26 -2.84 -8.59
C SER A 58 2.66 -2.84 -7.99
N VAL A 59 3.05 -1.69 -7.49
CA VAL A 59 4.35 -1.46 -6.88
C VAL A 59 4.17 -0.66 -5.61
N HIS A 60 4.73 -1.16 -4.52
CA HIS A 60 4.95 -0.35 -3.32
C HIS A 60 6.18 0.54 -3.58
N GLY A 61 5.97 1.84 -3.68
CA GLY A 61 7.04 2.79 -3.96
C GLY A 61 7.98 3.01 -2.79
N ALA A 62 8.90 3.95 -2.93
CA ALA A 62 9.79 4.33 -1.84
C ALA A 62 8.99 4.82 -0.63
N PHE A 63 9.25 4.27 0.55
CA PHE A 63 8.45 4.50 1.76
C PHE A 63 9.31 4.91 2.98
N ILE A 64 10.53 4.39 3.10
CA ILE A 64 11.42 4.73 4.22
C ILE A 64 11.91 6.16 4.06
N ASP A 65 11.72 6.98 5.09
CA ASP A 65 12.17 8.38 5.14
C ASP A 65 11.70 9.19 3.92
N VAL A 66 10.45 9.03 3.51
CA VAL A 66 9.85 9.78 2.40
C VAL A 66 8.71 10.67 2.91
N ASN A 67 8.85 11.99 2.74
CA ASN A 67 7.79 12.95 3.02
C ASN A 67 7.83 14.08 1.97
N PRO A 68 7.01 13.99 0.91
CA PRO A 68 7.02 14.95 -0.20
C PRO A 68 6.50 16.35 0.17
N ALA A 69 5.94 16.51 1.38
CA ALA A 69 5.50 17.79 1.93
C ALA A 69 6.33 18.23 3.16
N SER A 70 7.54 17.68 3.32
CA SER A 70 8.44 18.07 4.41
C SER A 70 8.68 19.58 4.44
N GLY A 71 8.75 20.14 5.66
CA GLY A 71 9.14 21.54 5.88
C GLY A 71 10.61 21.83 5.53
N ASP A 72 11.48 20.82 5.61
CA ASP A 72 12.87 20.89 5.17
C ASP A 72 12.91 20.79 3.63
N PRO A 73 13.45 21.80 2.90
CA PRO A 73 13.46 21.81 1.45
C PRO A 73 14.33 20.71 0.84
N ASP A 74 15.46 20.37 1.43
CA ASP A 74 16.37 19.35 0.90
C ASP A 74 15.76 17.96 1.07
N PHE A 75 15.18 17.69 2.24
CA PHE A 75 14.48 16.45 2.51
C PHE A 75 13.21 16.29 1.64
N ARG A 76 12.47 17.38 1.45
CA ARG A 76 11.31 17.40 0.54
C ARG A 76 11.71 17.08 -0.90
N GLU A 77 12.77 17.70 -1.41
CA GLU A 77 13.23 17.45 -2.79
C GLU A 77 13.74 16.01 -2.96
N LEU A 78 14.49 15.48 -1.99
CA LEU A 78 14.89 14.08 -1.98
C LEU A 78 13.68 13.15 -2.01
N SER A 79 12.68 13.40 -1.17
CA SER A 79 11.46 12.61 -1.10
C SER A 79 10.69 12.63 -2.43
N ARG A 80 10.52 13.80 -3.03
CA ARG A 80 9.86 13.97 -4.34
C ARG A 80 10.61 13.24 -5.45
N ARG A 81 11.94 13.29 -5.43
CA ARG A 81 12.77 12.53 -6.38
C ARG A 81 12.56 11.02 -6.21
N ARG A 82 12.52 10.49 -4.98
CA ARG A 82 12.24 9.07 -4.73
C ARG A 82 10.87 8.62 -5.24
N CYS A 83 9.86 9.46 -5.10
CA CYS A 83 8.54 9.17 -5.66
C CYS A 83 8.55 9.14 -7.20
N ARG A 84 9.26 10.07 -7.86
CA ARG A 84 9.41 10.06 -9.33
C ARG A 84 10.16 8.81 -9.81
N GLU A 85 11.29 8.49 -9.18
CA GLU A 85 12.04 7.26 -9.44
C GLU A 85 11.15 6.01 -9.28
N SER A 86 10.26 6.00 -8.28
CA SER A 86 9.31 4.90 -8.09
C SER A 86 8.33 4.77 -9.26
N CYS A 87 7.82 5.88 -9.78
CA CYS A 87 6.95 5.86 -10.96
C CYS A 87 7.69 5.31 -12.20
N GLU A 88 8.94 5.74 -12.42
CA GLU A 88 9.75 5.28 -13.55
C GLU A 88 10.06 3.77 -13.47
N ILE A 89 10.40 3.28 -12.27
CA ILE A 89 10.70 1.86 -12.04
C ILE A 89 9.43 1.01 -12.19
N ALA A 90 8.28 1.47 -11.67
CA ALA A 90 7.01 0.78 -11.82
C ALA A 90 6.63 0.63 -13.30
N LEU A 91 6.73 1.70 -14.08
CA LEU A 91 6.48 1.67 -15.52
C LEU A 91 7.47 0.77 -16.27
N ALA A 92 8.73 0.72 -15.84
CA ALA A 92 9.71 -0.21 -16.39
C ALA A 92 9.35 -1.68 -16.12
N MET A 93 8.69 -1.98 -15.00
CA MET A 93 8.12 -3.31 -14.69
C MET A 93 6.82 -3.62 -15.44
N GLY A 94 6.19 -2.62 -16.04
CA GLY A 94 4.89 -2.75 -16.70
C GLY A 94 3.69 -2.50 -15.77
N ALA A 95 3.94 -2.01 -14.54
CA ALA A 95 2.90 -1.63 -13.59
C ALA A 95 2.58 -0.13 -13.66
N SER A 96 1.31 0.21 -13.42
CA SER A 96 0.86 1.60 -13.37
C SER A 96 0.11 1.93 -12.07
N ASN A 97 0.05 1.00 -11.13
CA ASN A 97 -0.52 1.20 -9.81
C ASN A 97 0.60 1.28 -8.78
N LEU A 98 0.64 2.35 -7.97
CA LEU A 98 1.66 2.54 -6.95
C LEU A 98 1.01 2.85 -5.60
N VAL A 99 1.56 2.24 -4.56
CA VAL A 99 1.26 2.57 -3.17
C VAL A 99 2.37 3.45 -2.63
N PHE A 100 2.02 4.53 -1.92
CA PHE A 100 2.95 5.37 -1.15
C PHE A 100 2.40 5.59 0.25
N HIS A 101 3.27 5.61 1.24
CA HIS A 101 2.89 5.99 2.60
C HIS A 101 2.39 7.44 2.67
N GLY A 102 1.37 7.71 3.48
CA GLY A 102 0.86 9.06 3.72
C GLY A 102 1.90 9.97 4.36
N SER A 103 2.78 9.42 5.21
CA SER A 103 3.92 10.12 5.82
C SER A 103 3.56 11.36 6.64
N ALA A 104 2.32 11.45 7.12
CA ALA A 104 1.94 12.46 8.08
C ALA A 104 2.68 12.21 9.39
N PHE A 105 3.44 13.19 9.85
CA PHE A 105 4.06 13.05 11.18
C PHE A 105 2.96 12.96 12.25
N PRO A 106 2.99 11.95 13.13
CA PRO A 106 2.02 11.83 14.21
C PRO A 106 1.96 13.15 15.02
N PHE A 107 0.79 13.55 15.43
CA PHE A 107 0.54 14.80 16.17
C PHE A 107 0.56 16.09 15.36
N LEU A 108 0.68 16.08 14.03
CA LEU A 108 0.43 17.28 13.23
C LEU A 108 -0.99 17.81 13.49
N ARG A 109 -1.10 19.13 13.73
CA ARG A 109 -2.37 19.80 14.04
C ARG A 109 -2.45 21.18 13.39
N GLY A 110 -3.67 21.67 13.24
CA GLY A 110 -3.94 23.03 12.74
C GLY A 110 -3.25 23.31 11.42
N ALA A 111 -2.62 24.46 11.28
CA ALA A 111 -1.98 24.89 10.02
C ALA A 111 -0.88 23.95 9.53
N TYR A 112 -0.17 23.25 10.40
CA TYR A 112 0.86 22.30 9.99
C TYR A 112 0.26 21.10 9.25
N LEU A 113 -0.86 20.56 9.74
CA LEU A 113 -1.57 19.48 9.09
C LEU A 113 -2.16 19.94 7.75
N GLU A 114 -2.76 21.12 7.71
CA GLU A 114 -3.32 21.68 6.48
C GLU A 114 -2.24 21.92 5.41
N ASN A 115 -1.07 22.42 5.80
CA ASN A 115 0.05 22.64 4.89
C ASN A 115 0.64 21.33 4.38
N TRP A 116 0.77 20.32 5.25
CA TRP A 116 1.19 18.98 4.84
C TRP A 116 0.21 18.39 3.82
N ALA A 117 -1.08 18.40 4.12
CA ALA A 117 -2.10 17.85 3.23
C ALA A 117 -2.13 18.56 1.87
N ALA A 118 -2.03 19.89 1.85
CA ALA A 118 -1.96 20.66 0.62
C ALA A 118 -0.68 20.34 -0.18
N GLY A 119 0.47 20.32 0.46
CA GLY A 119 1.75 20.02 -0.18
C GLY A 119 1.83 18.60 -0.75
N CYS A 120 1.23 17.61 -0.07
CA CYS A 120 1.12 16.26 -0.59
C CYS A 120 0.14 16.20 -1.78
N ALA A 121 -1.05 16.79 -1.66
CA ALA A 121 -2.04 16.80 -2.74
C ALA A 121 -1.47 17.42 -4.01
N ASP A 122 -0.86 18.61 -3.92
CA ASP A 122 -0.25 19.29 -5.06
C ASP A 122 0.82 18.39 -5.73
N PHE A 123 1.68 17.77 -4.94
CA PHE A 123 2.74 16.92 -5.48
C PHE A 123 2.21 15.62 -6.12
N TYR A 124 1.22 14.97 -5.52
CA TYR A 124 0.64 13.76 -6.11
C TYR A 124 -0.16 14.07 -7.38
N GLU A 125 -0.79 15.24 -7.47
CA GLU A 125 -1.39 15.74 -8.71
C GLU A 125 -0.33 15.96 -9.80
N GLU A 126 0.85 16.52 -9.47
CA GLU A 126 1.99 16.62 -10.39
C GLU A 126 2.41 15.23 -10.89
N LEU A 127 2.59 14.25 -9.98
CA LEU A 127 3.00 12.90 -10.37
C LEU A 127 2.04 12.24 -11.35
N VAL A 128 0.73 12.32 -11.11
CA VAL A 128 -0.23 11.72 -12.03
C VAL A 128 -0.42 12.52 -13.32
N ALA A 129 -0.02 13.77 -13.35
CA ALA A 129 0.03 14.57 -14.59
C ALA A 129 1.24 14.17 -15.45
N ASP A 130 2.41 13.95 -14.81
CA ASP A 130 3.66 13.66 -15.49
C ASP A 130 3.80 12.18 -15.90
N TYR A 131 3.18 11.26 -15.13
CA TYR A 131 3.28 9.81 -15.34
C TYR A 131 1.90 9.18 -15.54
N PRO A 132 1.76 8.16 -16.42
CA PRO A 132 0.51 7.43 -16.63
C PRO A 132 0.26 6.40 -15.50
N VAL A 133 0.21 6.86 -14.26
CA VAL A 133 0.09 6.02 -13.06
C VAL A 133 -1.18 6.34 -12.26
N ARG A 134 -1.58 5.41 -11.40
CA ARG A 134 -2.55 5.59 -10.32
C ARG A 134 -1.83 5.49 -8.99
N LEU A 135 -2.16 6.35 -8.05
CA LEU A 135 -1.55 6.40 -6.73
C LEU A 135 -2.55 6.00 -5.65
N TYR A 136 -2.09 5.23 -4.70
CA TYR A 136 -2.85 4.85 -3.52
C TYR A 136 -2.04 5.23 -2.28
N ILE A 137 -2.58 6.16 -1.49
CA ILE A 137 -1.89 6.68 -0.32
C ILE A 137 -2.31 5.86 0.90
N GLU A 138 -1.33 5.30 1.58
CA GLU A 138 -1.52 4.33 2.65
C GLU A 138 -1.45 4.98 4.04
N ASN A 139 -2.31 4.52 4.96
CA ASN A 139 -2.20 4.81 6.38
C ASN A 139 -1.08 3.98 7.01
N VAL A 140 -0.17 4.62 7.73
CA VAL A 140 0.95 3.91 8.39
C VAL A 140 1.09 4.35 9.85
N GLN A 141 1.56 5.58 10.07
CA GLN A 141 1.78 6.12 11.42
C GLN A 141 0.63 7.01 11.89
N ASP A 142 -0.47 6.99 11.16
CA ASP A 142 -1.63 7.79 11.46
C ASP A 142 -2.33 7.26 12.71
N LEU A 143 -2.54 8.12 13.69
CA LEU A 143 -3.27 7.77 14.92
C LEU A 143 -4.77 7.66 14.70
N ASP A 144 -5.28 8.34 13.69
CA ASP A 144 -6.67 8.39 13.28
C ASP A 144 -6.80 8.79 11.80
N PRO A 145 -7.96 8.65 11.16
CA PRO A 145 -8.16 8.93 9.73
C PRO A 145 -7.98 10.39 9.30
N THR A 146 -7.87 11.34 10.25
CA THR A 146 -7.91 12.79 9.96
C THR A 146 -6.85 13.26 8.96
N PRO A 147 -5.56 12.84 9.05
CA PRO A 147 -4.55 13.31 8.11
C PRO A 147 -4.88 12.91 6.67
N LEU A 148 -5.21 11.64 6.44
CA LEU A 148 -5.55 11.15 5.10
C LEU A 148 -6.84 11.75 4.57
N ARG A 149 -7.86 11.93 5.41
CA ARG A 149 -9.08 12.63 5.01
C ARG A 149 -8.78 14.05 4.56
N LYS A 150 -7.95 14.81 5.32
CA LYS A 150 -7.52 16.16 4.96
C LYS A 150 -6.75 16.22 3.64
N LEU A 151 -5.94 15.21 3.37
CA LEU A 151 -5.24 15.07 2.10
C LEU A 151 -6.26 14.85 0.97
N MET A 152 -7.15 13.87 1.11
CA MET A 152 -8.10 13.50 0.06
C MET A 152 -9.14 14.58 -0.22
N GLU A 153 -9.54 15.37 0.77
CA GLU A 153 -10.39 16.57 0.58
C GLU A 153 -9.76 17.61 -0.38
N LYS A 154 -8.44 17.57 -0.60
CA LYS A 154 -7.69 18.49 -1.50
C LYS A 154 -7.34 17.86 -2.86
N VAL A 155 -7.37 16.54 -2.95
CA VAL A 155 -7.12 15.80 -4.20
C VAL A 155 -8.29 15.97 -5.16
N ARG A 156 -7.99 16.18 -6.45
CA ARG A 156 -8.96 16.38 -7.52
C ARG A 156 -8.96 15.26 -8.57
N SER A 157 -7.82 14.60 -8.74
CA SER A 157 -7.66 13.54 -9.72
C SER A 157 -8.33 12.23 -9.25
N ASP A 158 -9.08 11.59 -10.12
CA ASP A 158 -9.63 10.24 -9.91
C ASP A 158 -8.58 9.13 -9.97
N ARG A 159 -7.35 9.46 -10.35
CA ARG A 159 -6.21 8.56 -10.36
C ARG A 159 -5.49 8.48 -9.01
N ILE A 160 -5.93 9.24 -8.02
CA ILE A 160 -5.39 9.22 -6.66
C ILE A 160 -6.48 8.70 -5.73
N GLY A 161 -6.18 7.68 -4.94
CA GLY A 161 -7.06 7.11 -3.94
C GLY A 161 -6.30 6.72 -2.68
N LEU A 162 -6.97 6.00 -1.80
CA LEU A 162 -6.34 5.48 -0.58
C LEU A 162 -6.12 3.97 -0.70
N CYS A 163 -4.99 3.52 -0.18
CA CYS A 163 -4.76 2.17 0.31
C CYS A 163 -5.07 2.18 1.81
N LEU A 164 -6.07 1.41 2.22
CA LEU A 164 -6.31 1.21 3.64
C LEU A 164 -5.59 -0.09 4.06
N ASP A 165 -4.53 0.07 4.84
CA ASP A 165 -3.89 -1.05 5.52
C ASP A 165 -4.64 -1.35 6.81
N ILE A 166 -5.15 -2.59 6.93
CA ILE A 166 -5.95 -3.06 8.05
C ILE A 166 -5.09 -3.33 9.28
N GLY A 167 -3.87 -3.83 9.09
CA GLY A 167 -2.90 -4.02 10.17
C GLY A 167 -2.51 -2.69 10.81
N HIS A 168 -2.19 -1.69 10.00
CA HIS A 168 -1.89 -0.34 10.47
C HIS A 168 -3.09 0.32 11.16
N ALA A 169 -4.29 0.14 10.63
CA ALA A 169 -5.51 0.62 11.29
C ALA A 169 -5.72 -0.03 12.66
N ASN A 170 -5.38 -1.31 12.82
CA ASN A 170 -5.56 -2.04 14.08
C ASN A 170 -4.63 -1.53 15.20
N TYR A 171 -3.35 -1.30 14.91
CA TYR A 171 -2.44 -0.78 15.95
C TYR A 171 -2.56 0.73 16.19
N SER A 172 -3.24 1.47 15.33
CA SER A 172 -3.48 2.91 15.50
C SER A 172 -4.31 3.27 16.74
N ARG A 173 -4.99 2.28 17.33
CA ARG A 173 -5.95 2.42 18.45
C ARG A 173 -7.26 3.11 18.09
N THR A 174 -7.44 3.51 16.83
CA THR A 174 -8.73 3.97 16.33
C THR A 174 -9.50 2.77 15.81
N PRO A 175 -10.76 2.54 16.24
CA PRO A 175 -11.54 1.42 15.76
C PRO A 175 -11.58 1.34 14.23
N ILE A 176 -11.36 0.15 13.66
CA ILE A 176 -11.29 -0.07 12.21
C ILE A 176 -12.53 0.49 11.49
N GLY A 177 -13.72 0.37 12.08
CA GLY A 177 -14.94 0.94 11.51
C GLY A 177 -14.86 2.44 11.24
N GLN A 178 -14.17 3.21 12.08
CA GLN A 178 -14.02 4.65 11.87
C GLN A 178 -13.13 4.99 10.66
N TRP A 179 -12.17 4.12 10.31
CA TRP A 179 -11.37 4.26 9.09
C TRP A 179 -12.26 4.10 7.85
N PHE A 180 -13.11 3.09 7.81
CA PHE A 180 -14.06 2.90 6.73
C PHE A 180 -15.12 4.01 6.67
N ASP A 181 -15.66 4.43 7.82
CA ASP A 181 -16.68 5.48 7.88
C ASP A 181 -16.18 6.82 7.35
N GLN A 182 -14.93 7.19 7.68
CA GLN A 182 -14.37 8.49 7.31
C GLN A 182 -13.66 8.52 5.96
N LEU A 183 -13.14 7.38 5.49
CA LEU A 183 -12.31 7.28 4.29
C LEU A 183 -12.95 6.45 3.16
N GLY A 184 -14.06 5.78 3.41
CA GLY A 184 -14.65 4.79 2.51
C GLY A 184 -14.86 5.27 1.08
N GLU A 185 -15.19 6.55 0.87
CA GLU A 185 -15.38 7.10 -0.48
C GLU A 185 -14.09 7.11 -1.33
N TRP A 186 -12.90 7.21 -0.68
CA TRP A 186 -11.59 7.28 -1.34
C TRP A 186 -10.83 5.95 -1.34
N ILE A 187 -11.26 4.94 -0.57
CA ILE A 187 -10.61 3.63 -0.57
C ILE A 187 -10.70 3.01 -1.97
N ARG A 188 -9.53 2.65 -2.53
CA ARG A 188 -9.37 2.01 -3.84
C ARG A 188 -8.42 0.83 -3.79
N TYR A 189 -7.87 0.52 -2.62
CA TYR A 189 -6.88 -0.51 -2.41
C TYR A 189 -6.88 -0.94 -0.95
N LEU A 190 -6.55 -2.19 -0.65
CA LEU A 190 -6.39 -2.68 0.72
C LEU A 190 -5.09 -3.46 0.88
N HIS A 191 -4.40 -3.23 1.99
CA HIS A 191 -3.37 -4.12 2.49
C HIS A 191 -3.90 -4.94 3.67
N LEU A 192 -3.55 -6.23 3.68
CA LEU A 192 -4.03 -7.18 4.64
C LEU A 192 -2.86 -7.90 5.32
N SER A 193 -2.71 -7.66 6.59
CA SER A 193 -1.86 -8.40 7.53
C SER A 193 -2.56 -8.45 8.88
N ASP A 194 -2.16 -9.35 9.76
CA ASP A 194 -2.69 -9.40 11.11
C ASP A 194 -1.63 -8.95 12.14
N ASN A 195 -2.07 -8.51 13.31
CA ASN A 195 -1.21 -8.15 14.43
C ASN A 195 -2.00 -8.20 15.74
N LEU A 196 -1.32 -7.97 16.86
CA LEU A 196 -1.92 -7.96 18.20
C LEU A 196 -2.32 -6.57 18.70
N GLY A 197 -2.33 -5.56 17.84
CA GLY A 197 -2.72 -4.18 18.15
C GLY A 197 -1.63 -3.34 18.82
N GLY A 198 -0.40 -3.85 18.87
CA GLY A 198 0.74 -3.16 19.49
C GLY A 198 1.82 -2.73 18.53
N PHE A 199 2.09 -3.56 17.54
CA PHE A 199 3.14 -3.38 16.53
C PHE A 199 2.65 -3.86 15.17
N ASP A 200 3.41 -3.52 14.16
CA ASP A 200 3.21 -3.95 12.80
C ASP A 200 3.87 -5.32 12.57
N ASP A 201 3.22 -6.38 13.08
CA ASP A 201 3.80 -7.72 13.16
C ASP A 201 3.73 -8.49 11.84
N HIS A 202 2.90 -8.07 10.88
CA HIS A 202 2.64 -8.77 9.61
C HIS A 202 2.34 -10.27 9.77
N LEU A 203 1.56 -10.62 10.80
CA LEU A 203 1.16 -12.01 11.05
C LEU A 203 0.26 -12.53 9.92
N PRO A 204 0.21 -13.87 9.72
CA PRO A 204 -0.82 -14.49 8.90
C PRO A 204 -2.22 -14.09 9.38
N LEU A 205 -3.16 -13.94 8.45
CA LEU A 205 -4.53 -13.57 8.77
C LEU A 205 -5.17 -14.60 9.71
N GLY A 206 -5.85 -14.10 10.75
CA GLY A 206 -6.47 -14.91 11.80
C GLY A 206 -5.54 -15.33 12.92
N GLN A 207 -4.25 -14.93 12.89
CA GLN A 207 -3.30 -15.21 13.98
C GLN A 207 -3.09 -14.02 14.93
N GLY A 208 -3.67 -12.87 14.62
CA GLY A 208 -3.68 -11.69 15.47
C GLY A 208 -5.00 -11.51 16.21
N ASN A 209 -5.40 -10.24 16.39
CA ASN A 209 -6.63 -9.91 17.09
C ASN A 209 -7.61 -9.05 16.25
N ILE A 210 -7.38 -8.95 14.94
CA ILE A 210 -8.27 -8.23 14.02
C ILE A 210 -9.60 -8.99 13.88
N ASP A 211 -10.72 -8.28 14.01
CA ASP A 211 -12.06 -8.81 13.71
C ASP A 211 -12.27 -8.85 12.19
N TRP A 212 -11.85 -9.95 11.55
CA TRP A 212 -11.96 -10.15 10.12
C TRP A 212 -13.41 -10.26 9.62
N ASP A 213 -14.35 -10.70 10.47
CA ASP A 213 -15.78 -10.66 10.15
C ASP A 213 -16.25 -9.21 10.00
N LEU A 214 -15.82 -8.32 10.90
CA LEU A 214 -16.11 -6.89 10.79
C LEU A 214 -15.48 -6.30 9.53
N VAL A 215 -14.19 -6.56 9.28
CA VAL A 215 -13.48 -6.03 8.09
C VAL A 215 -14.17 -6.47 6.81
N ASN A 216 -14.53 -7.75 6.69
CA ASN A 216 -15.23 -8.27 5.51
C ASN A 216 -16.62 -7.62 5.31
N ARG A 217 -17.38 -7.40 6.40
CA ARG A 217 -18.66 -6.67 6.31
C ARG A 217 -18.48 -5.23 5.86
N LEU A 218 -17.49 -4.52 6.39
CA LEU A 218 -17.18 -3.13 6.02
C LEU A 218 -16.73 -3.03 4.56
N TRP A 219 -15.85 -3.93 4.13
CA TRP A 219 -15.43 -4.01 2.72
C TRP A 219 -16.63 -4.29 1.80
N THR A 220 -17.48 -5.25 2.14
CA THR A 220 -18.69 -5.55 1.36
C THR A 220 -19.61 -4.33 1.24
N ALA A 221 -19.76 -3.57 2.34
CA ALA A 221 -20.58 -2.36 2.38
C ALA A 221 -20.02 -1.22 1.49
N LEU A 222 -18.72 -1.19 1.20
CA LEU A 222 -18.16 -0.25 0.23
C LEU A 222 -18.72 -0.45 -1.19
N GLY A 223 -19.17 -1.67 -1.52
CA GLY A 223 -19.72 -2.00 -2.84
C GLY A 223 -18.72 -1.80 -3.97
N LYS A 224 -17.43 -1.92 -3.71
CA LYS A 224 -16.34 -1.68 -4.65
C LYS A 224 -15.49 -2.94 -4.80
N ASP A 225 -15.12 -3.24 -6.02
CA ASP A 225 -14.10 -4.25 -6.32
C ASP A 225 -12.72 -3.57 -6.29
N VAL A 226 -12.02 -3.71 -5.15
CA VAL A 226 -10.71 -3.09 -4.93
C VAL A 226 -9.63 -4.18 -4.82
N PRO A 227 -8.42 -3.96 -5.35
CA PRO A 227 -7.29 -4.87 -5.18
C PRO A 227 -6.98 -5.09 -3.70
N LEU A 228 -6.57 -6.32 -3.37
CA LEU A 228 -6.16 -6.72 -2.03
C LEU A 228 -4.73 -7.25 -2.10
N THR A 229 -3.81 -6.72 -1.31
CA THR A 229 -2.46 -7.26 -1.16
C THR A 229 -2.31 -7.94 0.19
N LEU A 230 -1.76 -9.15 0.19
CA LEU A 230 -1.34 -9.84 1.40
C LEU A 230 0.09 -9.44 1.75
N GLU A 231 0.26 -8.74 2.87
CA GLU A 231 1.55 -8.28 3.39
C GLU A 231 2.01 -9.15 4.57
N THR A 232 2.35 -10.39 4.33
CA THR A 232 2.65 -11.37 5.38
C THR A 232 4.11 -11.84 5.40
N GLY A 233 4.96 -11.22 4.58
CA GLY A 233 6.43 -11.34 4.63
C GLY A 233 7.04 -12.67 4.21
N THR A 234 6.33 -13.81 4.27
CA THR A 234 6.84 -15.13 3.88
C THR A 234 5.86 -15.93 3.05
N LEU A 235 6.37 -16.87 2.24
CA LEU A 235 5.53 -17.79 1.45
C LEU A 235 4.57 -18.61 2.32
N GLU A 236 5.03 -19.06 3.48
CA GLU A 236 4.23 -19.86 4.39
C GLU A 236 3.08 -19.03 4.98
N ALA A 237 3.39 -17.88 5.54
CA ALA A 237 2.39 -16.95 6.08
C ALA A 237 1.37 -16.50 5.02
N THR A 238 1.82 -16.29 3.79
CA THR A 238 0.92 -15.97 2.67
C THR A 238 -0.02 -17.13 2.33
N ARG A 239 0.48 -18.38 2.30
CA ARG A 239 -0.37 -19.57 2.09
C ARG A 239 -1.42 -19.73 3.19
N GLU A 240 -1.02 -19.56 4.44
CA GLU A 240 -1.93 -19.62 5.59
C GLU A 240 -3.01 -18.54 5.48
N SER A 241 -2.63 -17.33 5.09
CA SER A 241 -3.57 -16.23 4.90
C SER A 241 -4.56 -16.46 3.76
N ILE A 242 -4.12 -17.02 2.63
CA ILE A 242 -5.02 -17.41 1.53
C ILE A 242 -5.99 -18.49 1.98
N ALA A 243 -5.50 -19.52 2.69
CA ALA A 243 -6.35 -20.57 3.23
C ALA A 243 -7.40 -20.00 4.19
N PHE A 244 -6.99 -19.12 5.11
CA PHE A 244 -7.89 -18.44 6.04
C PHE A 244 -9.00 -17.67 5.30
N LEU A 245 -8.65 -16.87 4.28
CA LEU A 245 -9.62 -16.11 3.50
C LEU A 245 -10.65 -17.02 2.81
N ARG A 246 -10.20 -18.13 2.22
CA ARG A 246 -11.06 -19.10 1.54
C ARG A 246 -11.97 -19.87 2.49
N ASP A 247 -11.43 -20.32 3.61
CA ASP A 247 -12.19 -21.09 4.60
C ASP A 247 -13.33 -20.29 5.22
N HIS A 248 -13.17 -18.97 5.31
CA HIS A 248 -14.19 -18.05 5.83
C HIS A 248 -15.01 -17.36 4.72
N HIS A 249 -14.71 -17.61 3.44
CA HIS A 249 -15.34 -16.94 2.28
C HIS A 249 -15.25 -15.42 2.34
N TYR A 250 -14.13 -14.89 2.86
CA TYR A 250 -13.91 -13.45 2.94
C TYR A 250 -13.54 -12.87 1.58
N PHE A 251 -13.92 -11.61 1.39
CA PHE A 251 -13.64 -10.81 0.19
C PHE A 251 -14.07 -11.48 -1.13
N GLY A 252 -15.11 -12.33 -1.07
CA GLY A 252 -15.61 -13.04 -2.24
C GLY A 252 -14.72 -14.15 -2.78
N LEU A 253 -13.75 -14.61 -1.97
CA LEU A 253 -12.91 -15.75 -2.32
C LEU A 253 -13.65 -17.05 -2.00
N GLU A 254 -13.77 -17.92 -3.02
CA GLU A 254 -14.34 -19.25 -2.90
C GLU A 254 -13.20 -20.29 -2.73
N ARG A 255 -13.58 -21.48 -2.21
CA ARG A 255 -12.64 -22.62 -2.04
C ARG A 255 -12.06 -23.12 -3.35
#